data_cb43e58c97e5a8b2c2a57e4568207806
#
_entry.id   cb43e58c97e5a8b2c2a57e4568207806
#
_cell.length_a   1.000
_cell.length_b   1.000
_cell.length_c   1.000
_cell.angle_alpha   90.00
_cell.angle_beta   90.00
_cell.angle_gamma   90.00
#
_symmetry.space_group_name_H-M   'P 1'
#
loop_
_entity.id
_entity.type
_entity.pdbx_description
1 polymer ?
#
loop_
_entity_poly.entity_id
_entity_poly.type
_entity_poly.pdbx_seq_one_letter_code
_entity_poly.pdbx_strand_id
1 'polypeptide(L)'
;MKAWEQKYQEWISDFYHGELLFFAGFILILFRGMWLSTMFPQNRMLSLLSIPVASLLIGLKILLFDHYPVKQFLMLWVVLICTMLSCYFSHTVNAFLMILLVLGSKDIEFEKILKVYLVIVGAVMVLAFLASTVGVIENLQYERENKRLRNAFGIIYPTDFSAHLFYLLTVIFYIKRNTMKSIYYLGSIGLAGVIYYFCDSRLDSVSILILVGLYWIGNEIENASFVSRNIQKKWNVFWKSVGIYSVPIIAVLSIGATFLY
;
A
#
# COMPACT_ATOMS: atom_id res chain seq x y z
N MET A 1 7.10 -36.63 25.99
CA MET A 1 6.01 -36.16 25.16
C MET A 1 5.49 -34.80 25.64
N LYS A 2 5.02 -34.68 26.88
CA LYS A 2 4.44 -33.43 27.41
C LYS A 2 5.34 -32.20 27.38
N ALA A 3 6.66 -32.30 27.60
CA ALA A 3 7.58 -31.18 27.60
C ALA A 3 7.83 -30.60 26.18
N TRP A 4 7.76 -31.43 25.14
CA TRP A 4 7.89 -31.04 23.77
C TRP A 4 6.61 -30.33 23.25
N GLU A 5 5.45 -30.90 23.64
CA GLU A 5 4.15 -30.26 23.34
C GLU A 5 4.01 -28.88 23.99
N GLN A 6 4.46 -28.75 25.24
CA GLN A 6 4.41 -27.47 25.95
C GLN A 6 5.32 -26.42 25.29
N LYS A 7 6.54 -26.82 24.93
CA LYS A 7 7.49 -25.94 24.22
C LYS A 7 7.01 -25.57 22.81
N TYR A 8 6.30 -26.49 22.14
CA TYR A 8 5.68 -26.23 20.84
C TYR A 8 4.51 -25.25 20.94
N GLN A 9 3.67 -25.41 21.99
CA GLN A 9 2.57 -24.48 22.25
C GLN A 9 3.08 -23.09 22.65
N GLU A 10 4.14 -22.99 23.45
CA GLU A 10 4.81 -21.73 23.76
C GLU A 10 5.35 -21.07 22.50
N TRP A 11 5.98 -21.81 21.60
CA TRP A 11 6.52 -21.28 20.35
C TRP A 11 5.41 -20.80 19.39
N ILE A 12 4.31 -21.53 19.27
CA ILE A 12 3.15 -21.12 18.46
C ILE A 12 2.43 -19.91 19.06
N SER A 13 2.37 -19.83 20.40
CA SER A 13 1.75 -18.69 21.08
C SER A 13 2.61 -17.41 21.02
N ASP A 14 3.87 -17.50 20.57
CA ASP A 14 4.74 -16.35 20.46
C ASP A 14 4.33 -15.48 19.26
N PHE A 15 3.61 -14.42 19.59
CA PHE A 15 3.16 -13.39 18.64
C PHE A 15 4.28 -12.85 17.73
N TYR A 16 5.49 -12.79 18.26
CA TYR A 16 6.67 -12.32 17.55
C TYR A 16 7.02 -13.18 16.31
N HIS A 17 6.91 -14.49 16.42
CA HIS A 17 7.19 -15.41 15.31
C HIS A 17 6.17 -15.27 14.17
N GLY A 18 4.88 -15.13 14.51
CA GLY A 18 3.84 -14.87 13.52
C GLY A 18 4.02 -13.53 12.80
N GLU A 19 4.37 -12.48 13.53
CA GLU A 19 4.64 -11.15 12.96
C GLU A 19 5.86 -11.19 12.01
N LEU A 20 6.93 -11.91 12.38
CA LEU A 20 8.13 -12.07 11.55
C LEU A 20 7.83 -12.77 10.22
N LEU A 21 7.05 -13.86 10.24
CA LEU A 21 6.64 -14.58 9.03
C LEU A 21 5.83 -13.69 8.09
N PHE A 22 4.90 -12.90 8.64
CA PHE A 22 4.13 -11.96 7.84
C PHE A 22 5.02 -10.92 7.18
N PHE A 23 5.89 -10.24 7.96
CA PHE A 23 6.74 -9.20 7.39
C PHE A 23 7.74 -9.73 6.39
N ALA A 24 8.29 -10.93 6.58
CA ALA A 24 9.14 -11.56 5.59
C ALA A 24 8.41 -11.78 4.25
N GLY A 25 7.20 -12.33 4.29
CA GLY A 25 6.35 -12.50 3.09
C GLY A 25 5.92 -11.16 2.49
N PHE A 26 5.54 -10.19 3.32
CA PHE A 26 5.12 -8.85 2.89
C PHE A 26 6.25 -8.10 2.18
N ILE A 27 7.47 -8.12 2.74
CA ILE A 27 8.65 -7.50 2.12
C ILE A 27 8.95 -8.13 0.77
N LEU A 28 8.89 -9.47 0.65
CA LEU A 28 9.11 -10.15 -0.62
C LEU A 28 8.10 -9.73 -1.70
N ILE A 29 6.81 -9.64 -1.33
CA ILE A 29 5.75 -9.21 -2.27
C ILE A 29 5.94 -7.75 -2.68
N LEU A 30 6.18 -6.85 -1.71
CA LEU A 30 6.40 -5.44 -1.98
C LEU A 30 7.63 -5.19 -2.83
N PHE A 31 8.76 -5.76 -2.42
CA PHE A 31 10.01 -5.59 -3.15
C PHE A 31 9.89 -6.10 -4.59
N ARG A 32 9.30 -7.30 -4.77
CA ARG A 32 9.03 -7.85 -6.10
C ARG A 32 8.14 -6.91 -6.93
N GLY A 33 7.02 -6.47 -6.36
CA GLY A 33 6.07 -5.60 -7.06
C GLY A 33 6.72 -4.29 -7.50
N MET A 34 7.45 -3.64 -6.59
CA MET A 34 8.18 -2.41 -6.88
C MET A 34 9.31 -2.62 -7.87
N TRP A 35 10.11 -3.70 -7.72
CA TRP A 35 11.21 -4.00 -8.62
C TRP A 35 10.73 -4.20 -10.06
N LEU A 36 9.61 -4.90 -10.23
CA LEU A 36 8.99 -5.13 -11.55
C LEU A 36 8.45 -3.84 -12.20
N SER A 37 8.16 -2.81 -11.43
CA SER A 37 7.74 -1.50 -11.96
C SER A 37 8.91 -0.59 -12.33
N THR A 38 10.16 -0.99 -12.05
CA THR A 38 11.38 -0.22 -12.37
C THR A 38 12.03 -0.71 -13.67
N MET A 39 12.96 0.12 -14.18
CA MET A 39 13.81 -0.21 -15.32
C MET A 39 15.07 -1.03 -14.93
N PHE A 40 15.16 -1.52 -13.70
CA PHE A 40 16.24 -2.42 -13.30
C PHE A 40 16.12 -3.78 -14.02
N PRO A 41 17.28 -4.46 -14.29
CA PRO A 41 17.27 -5.78 -14.88
C PRO A 41 16.43 -6.76 -14.07
N GLN A 42 15.52 -7.45 -14.76
CA GLN A 42 14.59 -8.36 -14.12
C GLN A 42 15.09 -9.80 -14.18
N ASN A 43 15.27 -10.40 -13.02
CA ASN A 43 15.55 -11.82 -12.92
C ASN A 43 14.22 -12.61 -12.84
N ARG A 44 13.86 -13.28 -13.94
CA ARG A 44 12.61 -14.05 -14.04
C ARG A 44 12.52 -15.15 -12.97
N MET A 45 13.62 -15.85 -12.67
CA MET A 45 13.64 -16.91 -11.66
C MET A 45 13.33 -16.35 -10.26
N LEU A 46 13.98 -15.25 -9.89
CA LEU A 46 13.75 -14.61 -8.60
C LEU A 46 12.28 -14.12 -8.47
N SER A 47 11.75 -13.55 -9.54
CA SER A 47 10.36 -13.11 -9.58
C SER A 47 9.36 -14.27 -9.46
N LEU A 48 9.64 -15.41 -10.08
CA LEU A 48 8.78 -16.61 -9.99
C LEU A 48 8.84 -17.26 -8.60
N LEU A 49 10.02 -17.34 -7.98
CA LEU A 49 10.20 -17.96 -6.67
C LEU A 49 9.67 -17.11 -5.52
N SER A 50 9.66 -15.80 -5.65
CA SER A 50 9.19 -14.90 -4.58
C SER A 50 7.71 -15.09 -4.25
N ILE A 51 6.86 -15.43 -5.23
CA ILE A 51 5.42 -15.63 -5.03
C ILE A 51 5.14 -16.85 -4.14
N PRO A 52 5.59 -18.08 -4.48
CA PRO A 52 5.32 -19.25 -3.65
C PRO A 52 5.98 -19.14 -2.26
N VAL A 53 7.19 -18.57 -2.16
CA VAL A 53 7.87 -18.38 -0.87
C VAL A 53 7.08 -17.42 0.01
N ALA A 54 6.67 -16.26 -0.49
CA ALA A 54 5.87 -15.31 0.26
C ALA A 54 4.50 -15.91 0.65
N SER A 55 3.86 -16.65 -0.27
CA SER A 55 2.59 -17.33 0.00
C SER A 55 2.73 -18.40 1.07
N LEU A 56 3.84 -19.13 1.07
CA LEU A 56 4.14 -20.12 2.10
C LEU A 56 4.33 -19.46 3.47
N LEU A 57 5.14 -18.39 3.55
CA LEU A 57 5.41 -17.67 4.80
C LEU A 57 4.13 -17.12 5.42
N ILE A 58 3.31 -16.42 4.63
CA ILE A 58 2.05 -15.84 5.11
C ILE A 58 1.04 -16.94 5.41
N GLY A 59 0.98 -17.99 4.58
CA GLY A 59 0.14 -19.16 4.82
C GLY A 59 0.48 -19.87 6.12
N LEU A 60 1.76 -20.07 6.42
CA LEU A 60 2.21 -20.64 7.71
C LEU A 60 1.79 -19.74 8.87
N LYS A 61 1.89 -18.42 8.74
CA LYS A 61 1.41 -17.48 9.77
C LYS A 61 -0.08 -17.67 10.03
N ILE A 62 -0.89 -17.72 8.98
CA ILE A 62 -2.34 -17.88 9.08
C ILE A 62 -2.72 -19.22 9.72
N LEU A 63 -2.01 -20.30 9.37
CA LEU A 63 -2.33 -21.65 9.82
C LEU A 63 -1.83 -21.97 11.24
N LEU A 64 -0.66 -21.44 11.62
CA LEU A 64 0.01 -21.80 12.87
C LEU A 64 -0.22 -20.78 13.99
N PHE A 65 -0.33 -19.49 13.66
CA PHE A 65 -0.34 -18.40 14.64
C PHE A 65 -1.70 -17.70 14.75
N ASP A 66 -2.52 -17.71 13.68
CA ASP A 66 -3.82 -17.06 13.72
C ASP A 66 -4.90 -18.01 14.24
N HIS A 67 -5.65 -17.55 15.23
CA HIS A 67 -6.78 -18.28 15.76
C HIS A 67 -8.08 -17.80 15.07
N TYR A 68 -8.71 -18.69 14.34
CA TYR A 68 -10.00 -18.45 13.70
C TYR A 68 -11.07 -19.37 14.25
N PRO A 69 -12.26 -18.87 14.65
CA PRO A 69 -13.40 -19.75 14.90
C PRO A 69 -13.77 -20.52 13.63
N VAL A 70 -14.26 -21.76 13.77
CA VAL A 70 -14.51 -22.69 12.66
C VAL A 70 -15.31 -22.02 11.51
N LYS A 71 -16.30 -21.20 11.86
CA LYS A 71 -17.15 -20.49 10.87
C LYS A 71 -16.34 -19.50 10.00
N GLN A 72 -15.46 -18.73 10.62
CA GLN A 72 -14.58 -17.79 9.91
C GLN A 72 -13.53 -18.54 9.09
N PHE A 73 -13.00 -19.64 9.60
CA PHE A 73 -12.05 -20.49 8.90
C PHE A 73 -12.65 -21.07 7.61
N LEU A 74 -13.89 -21.55 7.64
CA LEU A 74 -14.59 -22.01 6.44
C LEU A 74 -14.81 -20.88 5.43
N MET A 75 -15.23 -19.69 5.89
CA MET A 75 -15.36 -18.52 4.99
C MET A 75 -14.03 -18.14 4.35
N LEU A 76 -12.92 -18.18 5.09
CA LEU A 76 -11.59 -17.92 4.58
C LEU A 76 -11.22 -18.86 3.43
N TRP A 77 -11.50 -20.17 3.56
CA TRP A 77 -11.28 -21.14 2.49
C TRP A 77 -12.13 -20.85 1.26
N VAL A 78 -13.39 -20.48 1.42
CA VAL A 78 -14.26 -20.09 0.30
C VAL A 78 -13.66 -18.89 -0.44
N VAL A 79 -13.24 -17.85 0.28
CA VAL A 79 -12.61 -16.66 -0.31
C VAL A 79 -11.32 -17.03 -1.06
N LEU A 80 -10.46 -17.86 -0.47
CA LEU A 80 -9.22 -18.30 -1.11
C LEU A 80 -9.48 -19.10 -2.39
N ILE A 81 -10.42 -20.04 -2.37
CA ILE A 81 -10.79 -20.84 -3.55
C ILE A 81 -11.35 -19.95 -4.65
N CYS A 82 -12.30 -19.06 -4.34
CA CYS A 82 -12.86 -18.12 -5.31
C CYS A 82 -11.78 -17.23 -5.93
N THR A 83 -10.81 -16.79 -5.11
CA THR A 83 -9.71 -15.96 -5.59
C THR A 83 -8.73 -16.75 -6.46
N MET A 84 -8.42 -17.99 -6.10
CA MET A 84 -7.60 -18.87 -6.95
C MET A 84 -8.25 -19.13 -8.31
N LEU A 85 -9.56 -19.39 -8.33
CA LEU A 85 -10.31 -19.53 -9.58
C LEU A 85 -10.25 -18.24 -10.40
N SER A 86 -10.47 -17.08 -9.77
CA SER A 86 -10.34 -15.79 -10.47
C SER A 86 -8.94 -15.59 -11.05
N CYS A 87 -7.89 -15.90 -10.30
CA CYS A 87 -6.52 -15.83 -10.79
C CYS A 87 -6.23 -16.78 -11.96
N TYR A 88 -6.81 -17.98 -11.94
CA TYR A 88 -6.70 -18.94 -13.03
C TYR A 88 -7.30 -18.38 -14.32
N PHE A 89 -8.52 -17.82 -14.26
CA PHE A 89 -9.19 -17.25 -15.42
C PHE A 89 -8.58 -15.93 -15.91
N SER A 90 -8.09 -15.10 -14.98
CA SER A 90 -7.48 -13.80 -15.34
C SER A 90 -6.00 -13.89 -15.70
N HIS A 91 -5.37 -15.05 -15.54
CA HIS A 91 -3.92 -15.25 -15.68
C HIS A 91 -3.06 -14.28 -14.85
N THR A 92 -3.60 -13.76 -13.74
CA THR A 92 -2.89 -12.86 -12.84
C THR A 92 -2.96 -13.36 -11.40
N VAL A 93 -1.86 -13.22 -10.64
CA VAL A 93 -1.78 -13.64 -9.24
C VAL A 93 -2.05 -12.50 -8.26
N ASN A 94 -2.25 -11.28 -8.76
CA ASN A 94 -2.30 -10.08 -7.92
C ASN A 94 -3.48 -10.11 -6.91
N ALA A 95 -4.66 -10.55 -7.35
CA ALA A 95 -5.82 -10.65 -6.46
C ALA A 95 -5.59 -11.65 -5.32
N PHE A 96 -4.97 -12.79 -5.60
CA PHE A 96 -4.60 -13.77 -4.58
C PHE A 96 -3.60 -13.21 -3.57
N LEU A 97 -2.54 -12.54 -4.04
CA LEU A 97 -1.55 -11.92 -3.16
C LEU A 97 -2.16 -10.84 -2.27
N MET A 98 -3.06 -10.02 -2.80
CA MET A 98 -3.76 -8.99 -2.01
C MET A 98 -4.62 -9.60 -0.90
N ILE A 99 -5.41 -10.62 -1.21
CA ILE A 99 -6.25 -11.31 -0.20
C ILE A 99 -5.36 -12.00 0.83
N LEU A 100 -4.30 -12.67 0.40
CA LEU A 100 -3.36 -13.32 1.29
C LEU A 100 -2.72 -12.32 2.27
N LEU A 101 -2.34 -11.13 1.80
CA LEU A 101 -1.82 -10.05 2.66
C LEU A 101 -2.87 -9.54 3.64
N VAL A 102 -4.10 -9.34 3.19
CA VAL A 102 -5.19 -8.89 4.07
C VAL A 102 -5.47 -9.93 5.17
N LEU A 103 -5.54 -11.21 4.82
CA LEU A 103 -5.76 -12.28 5.80
C LEU A 103 -4.58 -12.43 6.75
N GLY A 104 -3.35 -12.39 6.21
CA GLY A 104 -2.13 -12.48 7.01
C GLY A 104 -1.87 -11.29 7.92
N SER A 105 -2.48 -10.12 7.66
CA SER A 105 -2.33 -8.93 8.49
C SER A 105 -3.14 -8.98 9.80
N LYS A 106 -3.90 -10.05 10.03
CA LYS A 106 -4.65 -10.23 11.27
C LYS A 106 -3.71 -10.11 12.47
N ASP A 107 -4.20 -9.42 13.50
CA ASP A 107 -3.49 -9.15 14.76
C ASP A 107 -2.13 -8.43 14.62
N ILE A 108 -1.86 -7.84 13.45
CA ILE A 108 -0.66 -7.02 13.21
C ILE A 108 -1.03 -5.54 13.26
N GLU A 109 -0.22 -4.77 13.95
CA GLU A 109 -0.40 -3.32 14.06
C GLU A 109 -0.24 -2.64 12.69
N PHE A 110 -1.31 -1.96 12.24
CA PHE A 110 -1.35 -1.33 10.91
C PHE A 110 -0.23 -0.32 10.69
N GLU A 111 0.16 0.41 11.73
CA GLU A 111 1.26 1.39 11.63
C GLU A 111 2.61 0.73 11.35
N LYS A 112 2.87 -0.49 11.84
CA LYS A 112 4.07 -1.27 11.51
C LYS A 112 4.09 -1.65 10.03
N ILE A 113 2.94 -2.10 9.50
CA ILE A 113 2.79 -2.42 8.06
C ILE A 113 3.13 -1.18 7.21
N LEU A 114 2.58 -0.02 7.58
CA LEU A 114 2.85 1.23 6.88
C LEU A 114 4.32 1.67 6.97
N LYS A 115 4.98 1.48 8.11
CA LYS A 115 6.40 1.79 8.26
C LYS A 115 7.27 0.91 7.36
N VAL A 116 6.99 -0.40 7.30
CA VAL A 116 7.70 -1.32 6.40
C VAL A 116 7.44 -0.93 4.94
N TYR A 117 6.19 -0.62 4.57
CA TYR A 117 5.85 -0.13 3.24
C TYR A 117 6.66 1.13 2.89
N LEU A 118 6.68 2.12 3.78
CA LEU A 118 7.40 3.38 3.57
C LEU A 118 8.89 3.16 3.32
N VAL A 119 9.52 2.26 4.08
CA VAL A 119 10.95 1.97 3.95
C VAL A 119 11.24 1.25 2.63
N ILE A 120 10.52 0.18 2.32
CA ILE A 120 10.79 -0.64 1.13
C ILE A 120 10.46 0.12 -0.17
N VAL A 121 9.25 0.67 -0.26
CA VAL A 121 8.83 1.41 -1.46
C VAL A 121 9.66 2.69 -1.62
N GLY A 122 9.90 3.41 -0.52
CA GLY A 122 10.72 4.61 -0.53
C GLY A 122 12.16 4.32 -0.97
N ALA A 123 12.78 3.25 -0.46
CA ALA A 123 14.13 2.86 -0.85
C ALA A 123 14.21 2.52 -2.34
N VAL A 124 13.29 1.71 -2.87
CA VAL A 124 13.27 1.34 -4.29
C VAL A 124 13.03 2.57 -5.17
N MET A 125 12.12 3.47 -4.78
CA MET A 125 11.85 4.72 -5.51
C MET A 125 13.07 5.63 -5.56
N VAL A 126 13.77 5.82 -4.44
CA VAL A 126 14.99 6.63 -4.37
C VAL A 126 16.10 5.98 -5.22
N LEU A 127 16.28 4.67 -5.12
CA LEU A 127 17.27 3.95 -5.93
C LEU A 127 16.99 4.07 -7.43
N ALA A 128 15.73 3.89 -7.85
CA ALA A 128 15.35 4.03 -9.25
C ALA A 128 15.56 5.45 -9.77
N PHE A 129 15.15 6.46 -8.99
CA PHE A 129 15.36 7.87 -9.31
C PHE A 129 16.86 8.19 -9.49
N LEU A 130 17.69 7.82 -8.50
CA LEU A 130 19.14 8.07 -8.57
C LEU A 130 19.80 7.31 -9.72
N ALA A 131 19.46 6.03 -9.90
CA ALA A 131 20.02 5.21 -10.99
C ALA A 131 19.64 5.75 -12.37
N SER A 132 18.44 6.28 -12.54
CA SER A 132 18.00 6.89 -13.80
C SER A 132 18.65 8.25 -14.05
N THR A 133 18.89 9.06 -13.01
CA THR A 133 19.55 10.36 -13.16
C THR A 133 21.04 10.22 -13.47
N VAL A 134 21.70 9.17 -12.97
CA VAL A 134 23.13 8.88 -13.27
C VAL A 134 23.29 8.09 -14.57
N GLY A 135 22.19 7.63 -15.20
CA GLY A 135 22.23 6.89 -16.45
C GLY A 135 22.55 5.38 -16.30
N VAL A 136 22.44 4.83 -15.10
CA VAL A 136 22.60 3.37 -14.84
C VAL A 136 21.40 2.58 -15.37
N ILE A 137 20.22 3.16 -15.27
CA ILE A 137 19.00 2.65 -15.90
C ILE A 137 18.36 3.73 -16.76
N GLU A 138 17.55 3.32 -17.72
CA GLU A 138 16.92 4.25 -18.66
C GLU A 138 15.84 5.09 -17.94
N ASN A 139 15.84 6.41 -18.23
CA ASN A 139 14.72 7.27 -17.88
C ASN A 139 13.77 7.32 -19.09
N LEU A 140 12.74 6.49 -19.07
CA LEU A 140 11.72 6.47 -20.12
C LEU A 140 11.01 7.81 -20.18
N GLN A 141 10.93 8.34 -21.40
CA GLN A 141 10.24 9.60 -21.68
C GLN A 141 9.08 9.34 -22.63
N TYR A 142 7.91 9.84 -22.27
CA TYR A 142 6.68 9.71 -23.04
C TYR A 142 6.23 11.06 -23.55
N GLU A 143 6.02 11.15 -24.85
CA GLU A 143 5.46 12.37 -25.45
C GLU A 143 3.93 12.36 -25.35
N ARG A 144 3.35 13.48 -24.94
CA ARG A 144 1.91 13.71 -24.96
C ARG A 144 1.54 14.51 -26.20
N GLU A 145 0.25 14.51 -26.59
CA GLU A 145 -0.29 15.26 -27.74
C GLU A 145 0.19 16.74 -27.82
N ASN A 146 0.47 17.35 -26.66
CA ASN A 146 0.99 18.72 -26.56
C ASN A 146 2.53 18.82 -26.68
N LYS A 147 3.23 17.80 -27.16
CA LYS A 147 4.71 17.72 -27.25
C LYS A 147 5.46 17.89 -25.91
N ARG A 148 4.77 17.77 -24.77
CA ARG A 148 5.43 17.76 -23.46
C ARG A 148 6.02 16.38 -23.20
N LEU A 149 7.31 16.36 -22.87
CA LEU A 149 8.00 15.14 -22.42
C LEU A 149 7.67 14.87 -20.96
N ARG A 150 7.25 13.66 -20.68
CA ARG A 150 6.92 13.16 -19.35
C ARG A 150 7.99 12.18 -18.91
N ASN A 151 8.69 12.49 -17.82
CA ASN A 151 9.75 11.66 -17.30
C ASN A 151 9.21 10.61 -16.33
N ALA A 152 9.67 9.38 -16.48
CA ALA A 152 9.28 8.26 -15.60
C ALA A 152 10.30 8.02 -14.47
N PHE A 153 11.48 8.66 -14.49
CA PHE A 153 12.50 8.61 -13.45
C PHE A 153 12.87 7.19 -12.99
N GLY A 154 13.10 6.30 -13.98
CA GLY A 154 13.50 4.91 -13.73
C GLY A 154 12.38 3.97 -13.34
N ILE A 155 11.14 4.44 -13.30
CA ILE A 155 9.91 3.64 -13.27
C ILE A 155 9.42 3.44 -14.71
N ILE A 156 8.57 2.45 -14.97
CA ILE A 156 8.08 2.18 -16.32
C ILE A 156 7.20 3.32 -16.84
N TYR A 157 6.30 3.88 -16.01
CA TYR A 157 5.39 4.95 -16.41
C TYR A 157 5.50 6.18 -15.50
N PRO A 158 5.41 7.40 -16.06
CA PRO A 158 5.40 8.65 -15.27
C PRO A 158 4.26 8.74 -14.26
N THR A 159 3.09 8.19 -14.62
CA THR A 159 1.92 8.10 -13.72
C THR A 159 2.17 7.18 -12.55
N ASP A 160 2.85 6.07 -12.75
CA ASP A 160 3.16 5.12 -11.67
C ASP A 160 4.17 5.73 -10.69
N PHE A 161 5.19 6.45 -11.21
CA PHE A 161 6.11 7.22 -10.37
C PHE A 161 5.36 8.22 -9.49
N SER A 162 4.46 8.99 -10.07
CA SER A 162 3.66 9.99 -9.37
C SER A 162 2.72 9.36 -8.34
N ALA A 163 2.04 8.26 -8.69
CA ALA A 163 1.14 7.54 -7.80
C ALA A 163 1.87 6.96 -6.59
N HIS A 164 3.07 6.38 -6.78
CA HIS A 164 3.88 5.89 -5.66
C HIS A 164 4.31 7.01 -4.72
N LEU A 165 4.67 8.19 -5.25
CA LEU A 165 4.96 9.36 -4.40
C LEU A 165 3.74 9.82 -3.61
N PHE A 166 2.56 9.84 -4.23
CA PHE A 166 1.30 10.14 -3.53
C PHE A 166 1.02 9.14 -2.41
N TYR A 167 1.19 7.83 -2.65
CA TYR A 167 1.01 6.81 -1.61
C TYR A 167 2.02 6.94 -0.48
N LEU A 168 3.30 7.20 -0.77
CA LEU A 168 4.32 7.46 0.25
C LEU A 168 3.97 8.68 1.11
N LEU A 169 3.52 9.78 0.49
CA LEU A 169 3.05 10.95 1.22
C LEU A 169 1.85 10.63 2.11
N THR A 170 0.88 9.88 1.60
CA THR A 170 -0.29 9.47 2.38
C THR A 170 0.12 8.69 3.63
N VAL A 171 1.08 7.78 3.49
CA VAL A 171 1.64 7.02 4.62
C VAL A 171 2.37 7.93 5.61
N ILE A 172 3.19 8.87 5.14
CA ILE A 172 3.89 9.84 5.99
C ILE A 172 2.88 10.70 6.77
N PHE A 173 1.85 11.20 6.10
CA PHE A 173 0.79 11.99 6.73
C PHE A 173 0.06 11.19 7.79
N TYR A 174 -0.27 9.92 7.51
CA TYR A 174 -0.90 9.05 8.49
C TYR A 174 -0.02 8.79 9.73
N ILE A 175 1.25 8.44 9.54
CA ILE A 175 2.18 8.15 10.65
C ILE A 175 2.45 9.42 11.47
N LYS A 176 2.56 10.58 10.81
CA LYS A 176 2.89 11.86 11.45
C LYS A 176 1.68 12.69 11.87
N ARG A 177 0.45 12.17 11.73
CA ARG A 177 -0.80 12.91 11.94
C ARG A 177 -0.85 13.74 13.24
N ASN A 178 -0.28 13.20 14.33
CA ASN A 178 -0.26 13.87 15.64
C ASN A 178 0.92 14.84 15.82
N THR A 179 1.88 14.86 14.89
CA THR A 179 3.13 15.65 14.99
C THR A 179 3.42 16.42 13.70
N MET A 180 2.36 16.78 12.96
CA MET A 180 2.49 17.48 11.68
C MET A 180 3.07 18.89 11.88
N LYS A 181 4.09 19.19 11.08
CA LYS A 181 4.71 20.53 11.03
C LYS A 181 4.44 21.16 9.67
N SER A 182 4.44 22.48 9.60
CA SER A 182 4.22 23.24 8.35
C SER A 182 5.15 22.79 7.20
N ILE A 183 6.35 22.31 7.52
CA ILE A 183 7.30 21.82 6.51
C ILE A 183 6.77 20.63 5.71
N TYR A 184 5.96 19.74 6.31
CA TYR A 184 5.36 18.61 5.59
C TYR A 184 4.34 19.09 4.56
N TYR A 185 3.52 20.09 4.90
CA TYR A 185 2.55 20.68 3.98
C TYR A 185 3.24 21.40 2.82
N LEU A 186 4.21 22.26 3.12
CA LEU A 186 4.97 22.99 2.10
C LEU A 186 5.78 22.07 1.19
N GLY A 187 6.45 21.07 1.76
CA GLY A 187 7.19 20.07 0.99
C GLY A 187 6.28 19.26 0.05
N SER A 188 5.08 18.90 0.50
CA SER A 188 4.10 18.18 -0.31
C SER A 188 3.54 19.03 -1.45
N ILE A 189 3.27 20.33 -1.21
CA ILE A 189 2.85 21.28 -2.25
C ILE A 189 3.96 21.44 -3.29
N GLY A 190 5.22 21.58 -2.83
CA GLY A 190 6.37 21.64 -3.73
C GLY A 190 6.51 20.38 -4.59
N LEU A 191 6.33 19.20 -3.97
CA LEU A 191 6.36 17.92 -4.68
C LEU A 191 5.22 17.79 -5.70
N ALA A 192 4.01 18.26 -5.37
CA ALA A 192 2.90 18.30 -6.34
C ALA A 192 3.25 19.14 -7.57
N GLY A 193 3.93 20.29 -7.38
CA GLY A 193 4.45 21.13 -8.47
C GLY A 193 5.50 20.41 -9.31
N VAL A 194 6.44 19.70 -8.71
CA VAL A 194 7.47 18.89 -9.39
C VAL A 194 6.83 17.79 -10.23
N ILE A 195 5.89 17.04 -9.66
CA ILE A 195 5.14 15.97 -10.36
C ILE A 195 4.36 16.55 -11.54
N TYR A 196 3.68 17.67 -11.35
CA TYR A 196 2.94 18.35 -12.42
C TYR A 196 3.84 18.78 -13.57
N TYR A 197 5.03 19.31 -13.26
CA TYR A 197 5.95 19.84 -14.26
C TYR A 197 6.71 18.75 -15.03
N PHE A 198 7.28 17.78 -14.32
CA PHE A 198 8.15 16.74 -14.90
C PHE A 198 7.43 15.49 -15.37
N CYS A 199 6.37 15.07 -14.66
CA CYS A 199 5.62 13.87 -15.02
C CYS A 199 4.32 14.17 -15.79
N ASP A 200 3.88 15.44 -15.83
CA ASP A 200 2.56 15.88 -16.36
C ASP A 200 1.41 14.99 -15.81
N SER A 201 1.52 14.61 -14.53
CA SER A 201 0.52 13.79 -13.84
C SER A 201 -0.42 14.71 -13.06
N ARG A 202 -1.47 15.18 -13.73
CA ARG A 202 -2.41 16.17 -13.20
C ARG A 202 -3.22 15.59 -12.05
N LEU A 203 -3.68 14.34 -12.20
CA LEU A 203 -4.52 13.68 -11.20
C LEU A 203 -3.76 13.51 -9.88
N ASP A 204 -2.53 13.00 -9.91
CA ASP A 204 -1.73 12.77 -8.71
C ASP A 204 -1.35 14.09 -8.04
N SER A 205 -1.01 15.13 -8.82
CA SER A 205 -0.71 16.46 -8.28
C SER A 205 -1.92 17.04 -7.54
N VAL A 206 -3.12 16.97 -8.14
CA VAL A 206 -4.36 17.40 -7.50
C VAL A 206 -4.67 16.55 -6.26
N SER A 207 -4.46 15.24 -6.32
CA SER A 207 -4.67 14.33 -5.18
C SER A 207 -3.77 14.68 -3.99
N ILE A 208 -2.51 15.06 -4.25
CA ILE A 208 -1.60 15.54 -3.19
C ILE A 208 -2.11 16.85 -2.57
N LEU A 209 -2.58 17.80 -3.39
CA LEU A 209 -3.12 19.05 -2.86
C LEU A 209 -4.39 18.83 -2.03
N ILE A 210 -5.27 17.92 -2.46
CA ILE A 210 -6.44 17.51 -1.69
C ILE A 210 -6.02 16.87 -0.37
N LEU A 211 -5.05 15.95 -0.38
CA LEU A 211 -4.51 15.31 0.81
C LEU A 211 -4.00 16.36 1.81
N VAL A 212 -3.18 17.30 1.34
CA VAL A 212 -2.65 18.41 2.14
C VAL A 212 -3.78 19.24 2.75
N GLY A 213 -4.77 19.64 1.94
CA GLY A 213 -5.92 20.42 2.38
C GLY A 213 -6.74 19.71 3.47
N LEU A 214 -7.01 18.42 3.27
CA LEU A 214 -7.78 17.62 4.24
C LEU A 214 -7.06 17.48 5.59
N TYR A 215 -5.76 17.19 5.57
CA TYR A 215 -4.97 17.09 6.81
C TYR A 215 -4.78 18.45 7.50
N TRP A 216 -4.59 19.51 6.73
CA TRP A 216 -4.49 20.86 7.29
C TRP A 216 -5.80 21.29 7.97
N ILE A 217 -6.94 21.15 7.27
CA ILE A 217 -8.26 21.46 7.83
C ILE A 217 -8.56 20.58 9.06
N GLY A 218 -8.25 19.28 8.99
CA GLY A 218 -8.42 18.35 10.12
C GLY A 218 -7.62 18.79 11.35
N ASN A 219 -6.36 19.12 11.15
CA ASN A 219 -5.47 19.59 12.21
C ASN A 219 -5.94 20.92 12.84
N GLU A 220 -6.42 21.85 12.02
CA GLU A 220 -7.00 23.11 12.51
C GLU A 220 -8.29 22.87 13.32
N ILE A 221 -9.17 21.96 12.86
CA ILE A 221 -10.41 21.63 13.58
C ILE A 221 -10.10 20.96 14.93
N GLU A 222 -9.10 20.07 14.98
CA GLU A 222 -8.74 19.35 16.20
C GLU A 222 -8.04 20.24 17.22
N ASN A 223 -7.19 21.17 16.78
CA ASN A 223 -6.35 22.00 17.66
C ASN A 223 -6.95 23.36 17.99
N ALA A 224 -7.94 23.83 17.26
CA ALA A 224 -8.53 25.15 17.48
C ALA A 224 -9.42 25.19 18.72
N SER A 225 -9.02 25.95 19.70
CA SER A 225 -9.77 26.17 20.96
C SER A 225 -11.13 26.85 20.76
N PHE A 226 -11.31 27.57 19.65
CA PHE A 226 -12.56 28.25 19.29
C PHE A 226 -13.55 27.33 18.55
N VAL A 227 -13.12 26.14 18.09
CA VAL A 227 -14.02 25.21 17.41
C VAL A 227 -14.86 24.46 18.44
N SER A 228 -16.19 24.60 18.34
CA SER A 228 -17.12 23.94 19.24
C SER A 228 -16.90 22.42 19.23
N ARG A 229 -16.92 21.77 20.41
CA ARG A 229 -16.87 20.31 20.57
C ARG A 229 -17.88 19.58 19.70
N ASN A 230 -19.01 20.24 19.40
CA ASN A 230 -20.04 19.68 18.53
C ASN A 230 -19.55 19.58 17.07
N ILE A 231 -18.77 20.53 16.57
CA ILE A 231 -18.17 20.52 15.23
C ILE A 231 -17.09 19.43 15.16
N GLN A 232 -16.22 19.33 16.16
CA GLN A 232 -15.21 18.26 16.24
C GLN A 232 -15.87 16.87 16.24
N LYS A 233 -16.95 16.69 17.00
CA LYS A 233 -17.70 15.44 17.02
C LYS A 233 -18.33 15.11 15.66
N LYS A 234 -18.93 16.10 14.99
CA LYS A 234 -19.50 15.93 13.65
C LYS A 234 -18.42 15.59 12.61
N TRP A 235 -17.26 16.22 12.68
CA TRP A 235 -16.09 15.95 11.84
C TRP A 235 -15.63 14.51 11.98
N ASN A 236 -15.46 14.02 13.20
CA ASN A 236 -15.04 12.65 13.48
C ASN A 236 -16.09 11.62 13.00
N VAL A 237 -17.39 11.91 13.19
CA VAL A 237 -18.48 11.06 12.69
C VAL A 237 -18.49 11.03 11.17
N PHE A 238 -18.30 12.18 10.51
CA PHE A 238 -18.20 12.25 9.05
C PHE A 238 -17.09 11.36 8.50
N TRP A 239 -15.87 11.50 9.02
CA TRP A 239 -14.72 10.68 8.56
C TRP A 239 -14.89 9.20 8.88
N LYS A 240 -15.46 8.85 10.02
CA LYS A 240 -15.82 7.47 10.33
C LYS A 240 -16.83 6.91 9.32
N SER A 241 -17.83 7.69 8.95
CA SER A 241 -18.82 7.30 7.94
C SER A 241 -18.17 7.15 6.56
N VAL A 242 -17.34 8.10 6.14
CA VAL A 242 -16.56 8.01 4.90
C VAL A 242 -15.72 6.73 4.87
N GLY A 243 -15.01 6.40 5.96
CA GLY A 243 -14.23 5.16 6.06
C GLY A 243 -15.09 3.89 5.91
N ILE A 244 -16.28 3.87 6.50
CA ILE A 244 -17.19 2.71 6.46
C ILE A 244 -17.83 2.55 5.07
N TYR A 245 -18.28 3.64 4.46
CA TYR A 245 -19.07 3.58 3.22
C TYR A 245 -18.25 3.74 1.94
N SER A 246 -17.01 4.24 2.00
CA SER A 246 -16.18 4.45 0.81
C SER A 246 -15.92 3.15 0.05
N VAL A 247 -15.55 2.08 0.74
CA VAL A 247 -15.22 0.80 0.11
C VAL A 247 -16.42 0.19 -0.64
N PRO A 248 -17.62 0.03 -0.02
CA PRO A 248 -18.77 -0.48 -0.74
C PRO A 248 -19.24 0.45 -1.87
N ILE A 249 -19.14 1.78 -1.71
CA ILE A 249 -19.50 2.73 -2.78
C ILE A 249 -18.54 2.57 -3.97
N ILE A 250 -17.22 2.52 -3.74
CA ILE A 250 -16.24 2.32 -4.82
C ILE A 250 -16.45 0.97 -5.50
N ALA A 251 -16.74 -0.10 -4.76
CA ALA A 251 -17.02 -1.41 -5.32
C ALA A 251 -18.27 -1.38 -6.24
N VAL A 252 -19.34 -0.75 -5.79
CA VAL A 252 -20.58 -0.61 -6.59
C VAL A 252 -20.34 0.23 -7.85
N LEU A 253 -19.59 1.35 -7.72
CA LEU A 253 -19.25 2.20 -8.86
C LEU A 253 -18.35 1.47 -9.86
N SER A 254 -17.39 0.68 -9.39
CA SER A 254 -16.51 -0.12 -10.26
C SER A 254 -17.30 -1.17 -11.04
N ILE A 255 -18.23 -1.88 -10.37
CA ILE A 255 -19.11 -2.84 -11.03
C ILE A 255 -20.02 -2.11 -12.03
N GLY A 256 -20.62 -0.99 -11.64
CA GLY A 256 -21.47 -0.19 -12.54
C GLY A 256 -20.73 0.30 -13.79
N ALA A 257 -19.47 0.72 -13.63
CA ALA A 257 -18.63 1.18 -14.73
C ALA A 257 -18.33 0.05 -15.75
N THR A 258 -18.16 -1.20 -15.29
CA THR A 258 -17.92 -2.36 -16.20
C THR A 258 -19.13 -2.73 -17.05
N PHE A 259 -20.34 -2.30 -16.69
CA PHE A 259 -21.54 -2.50 -17.50
C PHE A 259 -21.85 -1.33 -18.46
N LEU A 260 -21.11 -0.22 -18.35
CA LEU A 260 -21.30 0.97 -19.19
C LEU A 260 -20.29 1.03 -20.35
N TYR A 261 -19.30 0.15 -20.35
CA TYR A 261 -18.30 -0.06 -21.41
C TYR A 261 -18.44 -1.47 -22.00
#